data_16e6dd0a9398db25d4f75dddf4797995
#
_entry.id   16e6dd0a9398db25d4f75dddf4797995
#
_cell.length_a   1.000
_cell.length_b   1.000
_cell.length_c   1.000
_cell.angle_alpha   90.00
_cell.angle_beta   90.00
_cell.angle_gamma   90.00
#
_symmetry.space_group_name_H-M   'P 1'
#
loop_
_entity.id
_entity.type
_entity.pdbx_description
1 polymer ?
#
loop_
_entity_poly.entity_id
_entity_poly.type
_entity_poly.pdbx_seq_one_letter_code
_entity_poly.pdbx_strand_id
1 'polypeptide(L)'
;MSENSEIAVLKANYRETNRSLKKAEAKHDLIRAEYEATIKRHSAFYGPIERLRIQLASENLKSRPQRSLIETLNRELDSLLKEQGIVKFEIDNLKRKKSRAYREIQTQRTKLKKLDEKIRSKSGDLEPYKKPHKF
;
A
#
# COMPACT_ATOMS: atom_id res chain seq x y z
N MET A 1 -10.62 -3.71 -43.74
CA MET A 1 -9.48 -3.25 -43.06
C MET A 1 -8.33 -4.13 -43.29
N SER A 2 -7.15 -3.56 -43.49
CA SER A 2 -6.01 -4.40 -43.76
C SER A 2 -5.45 -4.92 -42.44
N GLU A 3 -4.68 -5.98 -42.49
CA GLU A 3 -4.05 -6.53 -41.33
C GLU A 3 -3.14 -5.49 -40.69
N ASN A 4 -2.50 -4.66 -41.50
CA ASN A 4 -1.62 -3.62 -40.98
C ASN A 4 -2.36 -2.61 -40.12
N SER A 5 -3.60 -2.31 -40.49
CA SER A 5 -4.42 -1.39 -39.70
C SER A 5 -4.80 -2.01 -38.35
N GLU A 6 -5.09 -3.29 -38.35
CA GLU A 6 -5.44 -3.99 -37.13
C GLU A 6 -4.22 -4.05 -36.18
N ILE A 7 -3.05 -4.34 -36.75
CA ILE A 7 -1.82 -4.38 -35.98
C ILE A 7 -1.50 -3.01 -35.39
N ALA A 8 -1.71 -1.95 -36.17
CA ALA A 8 -1.48 -0.59 -35.72
C ALA A 8 -2.36 -0.25 -34.51
N VAL A 9 -3.64 -0.64 -34.57
CA VAL A 9 -4.56 -0.42 -33.47
C VAL A 9 -4.12 -1.19 -32.23
N LEU A 10 -3.72 -2.44 -32.40
CA LEU A 10 -3.27 -3.26 -31.29
C LEU A 10 -2.03 -2.67 -30.64
N LYS A 11 -1.09 -2.19 -31.45
CA LYS A 11 0.12 -1.57 -30.92
C LYS A 11 -0.18 -0.27 -30.17
N ALA A 12 -1.14 0.51 -30.66
CA ALA A 12 -1.55 1.72 -29.96
C ALA A 12 -2.16 1.38 -28.63
N ASN A 13 -3.01 0.36 -28.58
CA ASN A 13 -3.63 -0.11 -27.35
C ASN A 13 -2.58 -0.64 -26.38
N TYR A 14 -1.57 -1.32 -26.89
CA TYR A 14 -0.48 -1.83 -26.05
C TYR A 14 0.26 -0.66 -25.39
N ARG A 15 0.60 0.37 -26.15
CA ARG A 15 1.30 1.53 -25.61
C ARG A 15 0.47 2.23 -24.54
N GLU A 16 -0.82 2.37 -24.79
CA GLU A 16 -1.70 3.02 -23.84
C GLU A 16 -1.84 2.19 -22.56
N THR A 17 -2.00 0.89 -22.70
CA THR A 17 -2.10 0.00 -21.54
C THR A 17 -0.78 0.00 -20.74
N ASN A 18 0.34 0.07 -21.42
CA ASN A 18 1.64 0.14 -20.76
C ASN A 18 1.79 1.44 -19.94
N ARG A 19 1.26 2.55 -20.47
CA ARG A 19 1.25 3.80 -19.70
C ARG A 19 0.36 3.65 -18.46
N SER A 20 -0.79 3.02 -18.62
CA SER A 20 -1.69 2.78 -17.48
C SER A 20 -1.02 1.90 -16.44
N LEU A 21 -0.26 0.89 -16.87
CA LEU A 21 0.47 0.03 -15.97
C LEU A 21 1.50 0.83 -15.17
N LYS A 22 2.25 1.68 -15.85
CA LYS A 22 3.26 2.49 -15.16
C LYS A 22 2.65 3.45 -14.16
N LYS A 23 1.48 4.02 -14.49
CA LYS A 23 0.76 4.88 -13.55
C LYS A 23 0.29 4.08 -12.35
N ALA A 24 -0.21 2.87 -12.58
CA ALA A 24 -0.67 2.00 -11.50
C ALA A 24 0.48 1.59 -10.59
N GLU A 25 1.65 1.29 -11.17
CA GLU A 25 2.84 0.95 -10.39
C GLU A 25 3.30 2.12 -9.55
N ALA A 26 3.33 3.33 -10.13
CA ALA A 26 3.73 4.52 -9.40
C ALA A 26 2.77 4.81 -8.24
N LYS A 27 1.47 4.63 -8.48
CA LYS A 27 0.46 4.83 -7.44
C LYS A 27 0.65 3.81 -6.31
N HIS A 28 0.90 2.56 -6.66
CA HIS A 28 1.14 1.51 -5.67
C HIS A 28 2.37 1.83 -4.82
N ASP A 29 3.44 2.32 -5.45
CA ASP A 29 4.67 2.66 -4.75
C ASP A 29 4.45 3.80 -3.74
N LEU A 30 3.65 4.80 -4.13
CA LEU A 30 3.32 5.90 -3.22
C LEU A 30 2.50 5.40 -2.03
N ILE A 31 1.52 4.55 -2.28
CA ILE A 31 0.68 4.00 -1.22
C ILE A 31 1.53 3.14 -0.28
N ARG A 32 2.45 2.35 -0.82
CA ARG A 32 3.33 1.51 -0.01
C ARG A 32 4.24 2.36 0.88
N ALA A 33 4.80 3.43 0.34
CA ALA A 33 5.65 4.33 1.12
C ALA A 33 4.86 4.99 2.26
N GLU A 34 3.64 5.40 1.97
CA GLU A 34 2.77 6.00 2.98
C GLU A 34 2.39 4.98 4.05
N TYR A 35 2.12 3.76 3.64
CA TYR A 35 1.81 2.65 4.55
C TYR A 35 2.99 2.40 5.50
N GLU A 36 4.19 2.30 4.97
CA GLU A 36 5.39 2.06 5.78
C GLU A 36 5.65 3.21 6.76
N ALA A 37 5.46 4.46 6.31
CA ALA A 37 5.63 5.61 7.18
C ALA A 37 4.60 5.62 8.29
N THR A 38 3.36 5.22 7.99
CA THR A 38 2.29 5.19 8.98
C THR A 38 2.52 4.08 10.01
N ILE A 39 3.08 2.94 9.59
CA ILE A 39 3.46 1.88 10.51
C ILE A 39 4.51 2.37 11.49
N LYS A 40 5.49 3.15 11.02
CA LYS A 40 6.51 3.70 11.89
C LYS A 40 5.89 4.67 12.89
N ARG A 41 4.95 5.50 12.44
CA ARG A 41 4.23 6.41 13.35
C ARG A 41 3.49 5.64 14.42
N HIS A 42 2.85 4.54 14.05
CA HIS A 42 2.12 3.71 14.99
C HIS A 42 3.08 3.10 16.02
N SER A 43 4.21 2.59 15.58
CA SER A 43 5.20 2.00 16.46
C SER A 43 5.77 3.02 17.44
N ALA A 44 5.83 4.28 17.04
CA ALA A 44 6.38 5.34 17.88
C ALA A 44 5.53 5.60 19.14
N PHE A 45 4.28 5.13 19.16
CA PHE A 45 3.43 5.31 20.35
C PHE A 45 3.79 4.34 21.48
N TYR A 46 4.41 3.20 21.17
CA TYR A 46 4.66 2.18 22.19
C TYR A 46 5.53 2.67 23.36
N GLY A 47 6.60 3.38 23.06
CA GLY A 47 7.48 3.89 24.10
C GLY A 47 6.80 4.84 25.07
N PRO A 48 6.16 5.93 24.55
CA PRO A 48 5.46 6.86 25.44
C PRO A 48 4.32 6.21 26.24
N ILE A 49 3.56 5.31 25.61
CA ILE A 49 2.48 4.62 26.31
C ILE A 49 3.03 3.76 27.43
N GLU A 50 4.10 3.02 27.17
CA GLU A 50 4.70 2.17 28.18
C GLU A 50 5.27 3.00 29.34
N ARG A 51 5.89 4.13 29.03
CA ARG A 51 6.41 5.02 30.10
C ARG A 51 5.28 5.53 30.99
N LEU A 52 4.16 5.90 30.41
CA LEU A 52 3.02 6.37 31.20
C LEU A 52 2.45 5.24 32.07
N ARG A 53 2.40 4.03 31.55
CA ARG A 53 1.91 2.88 32.31
C ARG A 53 2.83 2.58 33.49
N ILE A 54 4.13 2.68 33.28
CA ILE A 54 5.12 2.48 34.34
C ILE A 54 4.98 3.58 35.40
N GLN A 55 4.84 4.84 34.98
CA GLN A 55 4.67 5.93 35.90
C GLN A 55 3.39 5.79 36.74
N LEU A 56 2.31 5.37 36.09
CA LEU A 56 1.03 5.13 36.79
C LEU A 56 1.17 4.02 37.81
N ALA A 57 1.79 2.90 37.43
CA ALA A 57 1.98 1.79 38.32
C ALA A 57 2.84 2.20 39.52
N SER A 58 3.90 2.96 39.25
CA SER A 58 4.80 3.43 40.29
C SER A 58 4.08 4.36 41.27
N GLU A 59 3.28 5.28 40.74
CA GLU A 59 2.54 6.21 41.62
C GLU A 59 1.49 5.49 42.44
N ASN A 60 0.78 4.53 41.86
CA ASN A 60 -0.22 3.76 42.56
C ASN A 60 0.34 2.89 43.68
N LEU A 61 1.63 2.55 43.61
CA LEU A 61 2.24 1.73 44.65
C LEU A 61 2.75 2.54 45.84
N LYS A 62 2.74 3.85 45.75
CA LYS A 62 3.20 4.69 46.85
C LYS A 62 2.22 4.65 48.00
N SER A 63 2.68 4.78 49.23
CA SER A 63 1.82 4.79 50.37
C SER A 63 0.90 6.00 50.40
N ARG A 64 1.26 7.09 49.75
CA ARG A 64 0.41 8.26 49.56
C ARG A 64 0.44 8.71 48.12
N PRO A 65 -0.32 8.06 47.27
CA PRO A 65 -0.38 8.44 45.87
C PRO A 65 -0.94 9.84 45.67
N GLN A 66 -0.39 10.59 44.72
CA GLN A 66 -0.92 11.89 44.39
C GLN A 66 -2.02 11.73 43.38
N ARG A 67 -3.24 11.97 43.81
CA ARG A 67 -4.41 11.78 42.97
C ARG A 67 -4.38 12.64 41.71
N SER A 68 -3.99 13.91 41.86
CA SER A 68 -3.92 14.81 40.71
C SER A 68 -2.93 14.34 39.65
N LEU A 69 -1.82 13.79 40.08
CA LEU A 69 -0.83 13.26 39.17
C LEU A 69 -1.36 12.03 38.45
N ILE A 70 -2.03 11.14 39.17
CA ILE A 70 -2.66 9.95 38.60
C ILE A 70 -3.69 10.36 37.52
N GLU A 71 -4.50 11.35 37.81
CA GLU A 71 -5.50 11.83 36.87
C GLU A 71 -4.84 12.41 35.61
N THR A 72 -3.76 13.15 35.77
CA THR A 72 -3.04 13.72 34.64
C THR A 72 -2.42 12.63 33.79
N LEU A 73 -1.78 11.65 34.43
CA LEU A 73 -1.17 10.53 33.70
C LEU A 73 -2.21 9.71 32.95
N ASN A 74 -3.38 9.48 33.58
CA ASN A 74 -4.45 8.78 32.91
C ASN A 74 -4.99 9.53 31.71
N ARG A 75 -5.09 10.85 31.80
CA ARG A 75 -5.54 11.66 30.66
C ARG A 75 -4.55 11.61 29.52
N GLU A 76 -3.26 11.69 29.84
CA GLU A 76 -2.23 11.61 28.80
C GLU A 76 -2.23 10.23 28.14
N LEU A 77 -2.38 9.18 28.95
CA LEU A 77 -2.43 7.83 28.42
C LEU A 77 -3.65 7.64 27.51
N ASP A 78 -4.82 8.11 27.95
CA ASP A 78 -6.03 8.02 27.13
C ASP A 78 -5.87 8.76 25.81
N SER A 79 -5.25 9.93 25.84
CA SER A 79 -5.00 10.73 24.64
C SER A 79 -4.10 9.99 23.66
N LEU A 80 -3.01 9.40 24.16
CA LEU A 80 -2.10 8.63 23.32
C LEU A 80 -2.77 7.38 22.74
N LEU A 81 -3.57 6.70 23.54
CA LEU A 81 -4.28 5.52 23.06
C LEU A 81 -5.28 5.86 21.98
N LYS A 82 -5.97 7.01 22.09
CA LYS A 82 -6.87 7.48 21.06
C LYS A 82 -6.13 7.80 19.77
N GLU A 83 -5.01 8.52 19.89
CA GLU A 83 -4.20 8.84 18.72
C GLU A 83 -3.66 7.58 18.05
N GLN A 84 -3.21 6.63 18.85
CA GLN A 84 -2.73 5.35 18.35
C GLN A 84 -3.84 4.64 17.58
N GLY A 85 -5.07 4.68 18.10
CA GLY A 85 -6.23 4.08 17.44
C GLY A 85 -6.52 4.71 16.10
N ILE A 86 -6.38 6.05 15.99
CA ILE A 86 -6.58 6.76 14.74
C ILE A 86 -5.52 6.32 13.72
N VAL A 87 -4.27 6.23 14.14
CA VAL A 87 -3.19 5.80 13.25
C VAL A 87 -3.40 4.35 12.82
N LYS A 88 -3.88 3.49 13.72
CA LYS A 88 -4.19 2.11 13.37
C LYS A 88 -5.26 2.04 12.28
N PHE A 89 -6.26 2.90 12.38
CA PHE A 89 -7.32 2.98 11.37
C PHE A 89 -6.75 3.41 10.02
N GLU A 90 -5.81 4.37 10.03
CA GLU A 90 -5.13 4.80 8.81
C GLU A 90 -4.35 3.64 8.19
N ILE A 91 -3.68 2.84 9.01
CA ILE A 91 -2.95 1.66 8.54
C ILE A 91 -3.90 0.70 7.82
N ASP A 92 -5.05 0.42 8.43
CA ASP A 92 -6.01 -0.49 7.84
C ASP A 92 -6.55 0.03 6.51
N ASN A 93 -6.79 1.35 6.41
CA ASN A 93 -7.22 1.96 5.16
C ASN A 93 -6.16 1.87 4.08
N LEU A 94 -4.90 2.14 4.45
CA LEU A 94 -3.79 2.07 3.50
C LEU A 94 -3.56 0.63 3.02
N LYS A 95 -3.78 -0.33 3.91
CA LYS A 95 -3.68 -1.74 3.54
C LYS A 95 -4.67 -2.08 2.45
N ARG A 96 -5.92 -1.62 2.59
CA ARG A 96 -6.96 -1.84 1.59
C ARG A 96 -6.63 -1.14 0.26
N LYS A 97 -6.13 0.09 0.33
CA LYS A 97 -5.75 0.83 -0.87
C LYS A 97 -4.60 0.14 -1.58
N LYS A 98 -3.64 -0.37 -0.82
CA LYS A 98 -2.49 -1.08 -1.36
C LYS A 98 -2.93 -2.34 -2.11
N SER A 99 -3.88 -3.10 -1.53
CA SER A 99 -4.41 -4.29 -2.17
C SER A 99 -5.14 -3.97 -3.48
N ARG A 100 -5.92 -2.88 -3.49
CA ARG A 100 -6.61 -2.45 -4.69
C ARG A 100 -5.63 -2.02 -5.78
N ALA A 101 -4.60 -1.28 -5.39
CA ALA A 101 -3.58 -0.83 -6.34
C ALA A 101 -2.83 -2.02 -6.92
N TYR A 102 -2.55 -3.03 -6.12
CA TYR A 102 -1.90 -4.24 -6.59
C TYR A 102 -2.77 -4.98 -7.61
N ARG A 103 -4.07 -5.08 -7.35
CA ARG A 103 -4.99 -5.72 -8.29
C ARG A 103 -5.04 -4.98 -9.61
N GLU A 104 -4.97 -3.65 -9.57
CA GLU A 104 -4.97 -2.85 -10.79
C GLU A 104 -3.72 -3.14 -11.60
N ILE A 105 -2.58 -3.28 -10.95
CA ILE A 105 -1.33 -3.66 -11.61
C ILE A 105 -1.50 -5.01 -12.31
N GLN A 106 -2.07 -5.99 -11.61
CA GLN A 106 -2.28 -7.31 -12.19
C GLN A 106 -3.22 -7.27 -13.39
N THR A 107 -4.28 -6.45 -13.31
CA THR A 107 -5.20 -6.28 -14.41
C THR A 107 -4.50 -5.72 -15.64
N GLN A 108 -3.67 -4.69 -15.47
CA GLN A 108 -2.96 -4.08 -16.58
C GLN A 108 -1.93 -5.04 -17.18
N ARG A 109 -1.23 -5.79 -16.34
CA ARG A 109 -0.27 -6.79 -16.81
C ARG A 109 -0.94 -7.87 -17.65
N THR A 110 -2.12 -8.32 -17.23
CA THR A 110 -2.88 -9.31 -17.98
C THR A 110 -3.31 -8.76 -19.34
N LYS A 111 -3.75 -7.50 -19.37
CA LYS A 111 -4.13 -6.86 -20.63
C LYS A 111 -2.95 -6.77 -21.59
N LEU A 112 -1.77 -6.38 -21.07
CA LEU A 112 -0.57 -6.28 -21.88
C LEU A 112 -0.19 -7.62 -22.47
N LYS A 113 -0.25 -8.66 -21.66
CA LYS A 113 0.09 -10.00 -22.12
C LYS A 113 -0.83 -10.44 -23.27
N LYS A 114 -2.12 -10.19 -23.11
CA LYS A 114 -3.08 -10.56 -24.17
C LYS A 114 -2.87 -9.75 -25.44
N LEU A 115 -2.57 -8.47 -25.30
CA LEU A 115 -2.30 -7.62 -26.46
C LEU A 115 -1.01 -8.07 -27.17
N ASP A 116 0.01 -8.42 -26.41
CA ASP A 116 1.25 -8.90 -26.98
C ASP A 116 1.02 -10.19 -27.78
N GLU A 117 0.25 -11.12 -27.24
CA GLU A 117 -0.09 -12.36 -27.92
C GLU A 117 -0.85 -12.09 -29.22
N LYS A 118 -1.80 -11.15 -29.19
CA LYS A 118 -2.56 -10.81 -30.39
C LYS A 118 -1.68 -10.16 -31.45
N ILE A 119 -0.78 -9.28 -31.06
CA ILE A 119 0.14 -8.63 -31.97
C ILE A 119 1.03 -9.66 -32.65
N ARG A 120 1.58 -10.57 -31.89
CA ARG A 120 2.46 -11.60 -32.44
C ARG A 120 1.71 -12.53 -33.39
N SER A 121 0.51 -12.89 -33.01
CA SER A 121 -0.31 -13.74 -33.87
C SER A 121 -0.64 -13.07 -35.19
N LYS A 122 -1.01 -11.78 -35.16
CA LYS A 122 -1.40 -11.07 -36.38
C LYS A 122 -0.20 -10.67 -37.22
N SER A 123 0.95 -10.48 -36.64
CA SER A 123 2.12 -10.08 -37.41
C SER A 123 2.79 -11.30 -38.07
N GLY A 124 2.30 -12.50 -37.77
CA GLY A 124 2.92 -13.67 -38.37
C GLY A 124 4.19 -14.09 -37.67
N ASP A 125 4.49 -13.54 -36.53
CA ASP A 125 5.69 -13.83 -35.81
C ASP A 125 5.42 -15.09 -35.00
N LEU A 126 5.32 -16.19 -35.67
CA LEU A 126 4.96 -17.38 -34.99
C LEU A 126 6.16 -18.10 -34.50
N GLU A 127 7.29 -17.54 -34.65
CA GLU A 127 8.49 -18.06 -34.30
C GLU A 127 8.34 -18.49 -32.95
N PRO A 128 8.86 -19.45 -32.55
CA PRO A 128 8.69 -20.02 -31.33
C PRO A 128 8.94 -18.91 -30.43
N TYR A 129 8.07 -18.53 -29.88
CA TYR A 129 8.04 -17.46 -29.14
C TYR A 129 8.83 -17.85 -28.02
N LYS A 130 10.01 -17.54 -28.06
CA LYS A 130 10.81 -17.90 -27.10
C LYS A 130 10.51 -17.18 -25.94
N LYS A 131 9.65 -17.05 -25.46
CA LYS A 131 9.27 -16.56 -24.30
C LYS A 131 10.25 -16.34 -23.38
N PRO A 132 11.01 -15.70 -23.55
CA PRO A 132 12.06 -15.53 -22.74
C PRO A 132 11.67 -14.94 -21.47
N HIS A 133 10.79 -14.22 -21.52
CA HIS A 133 10.47 -13.58 -20.42
C HIS A 133 9.57 -14.32 -19.75
N LYS A 134 9.56 -14.18 -18.69
CA LYS A 134 8.75 -14.75 -17.99
C LYS A 134 8.02 -13.75 -17.43
N PHE A 135 7.03 -13.80 -17.16
CA PHE A 135 6.23 -12.84 -16.56
C PHE A 135 5.88 -13.27 -15.18
#